data_06eacdeae7e0b881e0147b0c0f0e47fc
#
_entry.id   06eacdeae7e0b881e0147b0c0f0e47fc
#
_cell.length_a   1.000
_cell.length_b   1.000
_cell.length_c   1.000
_cell.angle_alpha   90.00
_cell.angle_beta   90.00
_cell.angle_gamma   90.00
#
_symmetry.space_group_name_H-M   'P 1'
#
loop_
_entity.id
_entity.type
_entity.pdbx_description
1 polymer ?
#
loop_
_entity_poly.entity_id
_entity_poly.type
_entity_poly.pdbx_seq_one_letter_code
_entity_poly.pdbx_strand_id
1 'polypeptide(L)'
;MVSIPVLAALAGVVLLNLLAAPPVLAQSVEAKASAAIYSCVDDRGRKLTSDRPIAECTGREQRVLNSDGSLRSVRPPTPTAEERAEQEVRERRQSEERMAAAEVLRRDRNLMARYRDEPAHQKARAAALDTVKLAIRASESRLKALAAERKPLQDEAEFYKGKPLPAKLRTQLDANDAAVDAQRSSAANQEAELVRINRLYDVELDRLRKLWAGARPGSLGPLPSAQSGSRGAVPVTASSR
;
A
#
# COMPACT_ATOMS: atom_id res chain seq x y z
N MET A 1 19.29 -29.54 -38.69
CA MET A 1 20.44 -29.34 -39.59
C MET A 1 21.02 -27.99 -39.29
N VAL A 2 22.20 -28.04 -38.65
CA VAL A 2 23.47 -27.45 -39.08
C VAL A 2 23.54 -25.95 -38.82
N SER A 3 24.48 -25.32 -38.13
CA SER A 3 25.83 -25.67 -37.66
C SER A 3 26.31 -24.51 -36.76
N ILE A 4 27.06 -24.82 -35.74
CA ILE A 4 28.05 -23.92 -35.11
C ILE A 4 29.31 -24.02 -35.98
N PRO A 5 30.08 -22.97 -36.17
CA PRO A 5 31.35 -22.77 -35.48
C PRO A 5 31.72 -21.27 -35.27
N VAL A 6 32.74 -20.77 -34.64
CA VAL A 6 34.11 -21.17 -34.36
C VAL A 6 34.69 -20.19 -33.33
N LEU A 7 35.52 -20.71 -32.43
CA LEU A 7 36.49 -20.01 -31.59
C LEU A 7 37.43 -19.08 -32.34
N ALA A 8 37.78 -17.94 -31.73
CA ALA A 8 39.07 -17.29 -31.97
C ALA A 8 39.65 -16.82 -30.60
N ALA A 9 40.67 -17.50 -30.17
CA ALA A 9 41.54 -17.12 -29.07
C ALA A 9 42.45 -15.98 -29.53
N LEU A 10 42.58 -14.92 -28.74
CA LEU A 10 43.69 -13.97 -28.84
C LEU A 10 44.31 -13.80 -27.46
N ALA A 11 45.46 -14.40 -27.32
CA ALA A 11 46.43 -14.17 -26.26
C ALA A 11 46.99 -12.74 -26.35
N GLY A 12 46.79 -11.91 -25.32
CA GLY A 12 47.30 -10.56 -25.21
C GLY A 12 48.14 -10.44 -23.94
N VAL A 13 49.40 -10.25 -24.15
CA VAL A 13 50.55 -10.06 -23.26
C VAL A 13 50.22 -9.12 -22.09
N VAL A 14 50.32 -9.62 -20.86
CA VAL A 14 50.31 -8.81 -19.62
C VAL A 14 51.71 -8.19 -19.45
N LEU A 15 51.85 -6.92 -19.78
CA LEU A 15 52.99 -6.11 -19.35
C LEU A 15 52.78 -5.71 -17.91
N LEU A 16 53.61 -6.29 -17.03
CA LEU A 16 53.72 -6.00 -15.61
C LEU A 16 54.42 -4.65 -15.43
N ASN A 17 53.69 -3.55 -15.35
CA ASN A 17 54.25 -2.26 -14.92
C ASN A 17 54.24 -2.18 -13.39
N LEU A 18 55.38 -2.47 -12.79
CA LEU A 18 55.68 -2.14 -11.41
C LEU A 18 55.85 -0.61 -11.27
N LEU A 19 54.74 0.12 -11.03
CA LEU A 19 54.84 1.51 -10.58
C LEU A 19 55.08 1.49 -9.05
N ALA A 20 56.28 1.84 -8.66
CA ALA A 20 56.61 2.16 -7.28
C ALA A 20 55.80 3.37 -6.82
N ALA A 21 54.81 3.14 -5.96
CA ALA A 21 54.06 4.21 -5.30
C ALA A 21 54.99 4.90 -4.28
N PRO A 22 55.11 6.25 -4.27
CA PRO A 22 55.81 6.95 -3.21
C PRO A 22 55.09 6.75 -1.86
N PRO A 23 55.81 6.68 -0.73
CA PRO A 23 55.20 6.59 0.58
C PRO A 23 54.44 7.89 0.84
N VAL A 24 53.09 7.83 0.85
CA VAL A 24 52.25 8.90 1.36
C VAL A 24 52.51 8.97 2.86
N LEU A 25 53.30 9.94 3.28
CA LEU A 25 53.38 10.35 4.68
C LEU A 25 51.99 10.83 5.08
N ALA A 26 51.23 9.96 5.73
CA ALA A 26 50.02 10.31 6.41
C ALA A 26 50.38 11.33 7.51
N GLN A 27 50.32 12.61 7.18
CA GLN A 27 50.27 13.66 8.20
C GLN A 27 48.94 13.45 8.94
N SER A 28 49.03 12.82 10.12
CA SER A 28 48.00 12.89 11.12
C SER A 28 47.83 14.36 11.49
N VAL A 29 46.84 15.01 10.85
CA VAL A 29 46.27 16.26 11.34
C VAL A 29 45.59 15.88 12.64
N GLU A 30 46.33 15.91 13.74
CA GLU A 30 45.76 15.98 15.08
C GLU A 30 44.94 17.26 15.09
N ALA A 31 43.63 17.10 14.77
CA ALA A 31 42.64 18.14 15.02
C ALA A 31 42.69 18.37 16.54
N LYS A 32 43.42 19.40 16.93
CA LYS A 32 43.43 19.89 18.32
C LYS A 32 41.98 20.13 18.70
N ALA A 33 41.35 19.12 19.31
CA ALA A 33 40.03 19.21 19.78
C ALA A 33 40.01 20.38 20.78
N SER A 34 39.52 21.55 20.33
CA SER A 34 39.41 22.72 21.17
C SER A 34 38.57 22.29 22.37
N ALA A 35 39.16 22.26 23.56
CA ALA A 35 38.50 21.83 24.77
C ALA A 35 37.18 22.63 24.94
N ALA A 36 36.07 21.95 24.78
CA ALA A 36 34.76 22.54 25.00
C ALA A 36 34.51 22.56 26.50
N ILE A 37 34.10 23.70 27.01
CA ILE A 37 33.75 23.85 28.44
C ILE A 37 32.24 23.83 28.55
N TYR A 38 31.70 22.83 29.27
CA TYR A 38 30.28 22.73 29.56
C TYR A 38 29.96 23.51 30.83
N SER A 39 28.92 24.32 30.81
CA SER A 39 28.46 25.09 31.97
C SER A 39 26.95 25.04 32.11
N CYS A 40 26.46 24.81 33.29
CA CYS A 40 25.03 24.84 33.62
C CYS A 40 24.81 25.34 35.06
N VAL A 41 23.54 25.58 35.43
CA VAL A 41 23.14 25.91 36.79
C VAL A 41 22.33 24.74 37.36
N ASP A 42 22.72 24.21 38.49
CA ASP A 42 22.04 23.09 39.18
C ASP A 42 20.74 23.52 39.87
N ASP A 43 20.03 22.57 40.46
CA ASP A 43 18.76 22.83 41.21
C ASP A 43 18.91 23.74 42.40
N ARG A 44 20.14 23.92 42.88
CA ARG A 44 20.48 24.75 44.06
C ARG A 44 21.02 26.12 43.64
N GLY A 45 20.95 26.45 42.33
CA GLY A 45 21.44 27.71 41.78
C GLY A 45 22.97 27.81 41.68
N ARG A 46 23.71 26.69 41.81
CA ARG A 46 25.17 26.67 41.71
C ARG A 46 25.56 26.49 40.25
N LYS A 47 26.52 27.29 39.81
CA LYS A 47 27.11 27.15 38.45
C LYS A 47 28.14 26.00 38.47
N LEU A 48 27.85 24.97 37.68
CA LEU A 48 28.76 23.86 37.42
C LEU A 48 29.49 24.07 36.10
N THR A 49 30.77 23.65 36.08
CA THR A 49 31.58 23.74 34.84
C THR A 49 32.41 22.45 34.71
N SER A 50 32.51 21.90 33.52
CA SER A 50 33.22 20.65 33.23
C SER A 50 33.77 20.64 31.80
N ASP A 51 34.75 19.79 31.52
CA ASP A 51 35.30 19.47 30.20
C ASP A 51 34.39 18.49 29.39
N ARG A 52 33.35 17.95 30.04
CA ARG A 52 32.37 17.00 29.48
C ARG A 52 30.97 17.43 29.83
N PRO A 53 29.96 16.88 29.11
CA PRO A 53 28.56 17.10 29.48
C PRO A 53 28.30 16.76 30.94
N ILE A 54 27.68 17.70 31.66
CA ILE A 54 27.42 17.62 33.09
C ILE A 54 26.18 16.75 33.33
N ALA A 55 26.35 15.58 33.96
CA ALA A 55 25.27 14.62 34.17
C ALA A 55 24.13 15.18 35.04
N GLU A 56 24.46 15.96 36.06
CA GLU A 56 23.51 16.60 36.97
C GLU A 56 22.63 17.64 36.26
N CYS A 57 23.03 18.12 35.12
CA CYS A 57 22.28 19.07 34.30
C CYS A 57 21.69 18.45 33.01
N THR A 58 21.51 17.13 32.97
CA THR A 58 20.96 16.45 31.80
C THR A 58 19.55 16.90 31.46
N GLY A 59 18.72 17.20 32.49
CA GLY A 59 17.38 17.77 32.34
C GLY A 59 17.31 19.28 32.16
N ARG A 60 18.45 19.95 31.95
CA ARG A 60 18.55 21.40 31.85
C ARG A 60 19.39 21.83 30.65
N GLU A 61 19.28 23.09 30.29
CA GLU A 61 20.12 23.70 29.28
C GLU A 61 21.59 23.74 29.75
N GLN A 62 22.49 23.24 28.92
CA GLN A 62 23.94 23.35 29.15
C GLN A 62 24.56 24.25 28.07
N ARG A 63 25.34 25.23 28.52
CA ARG A 63 26.07 26.11 27.62
C ARG A 63 27.43 25.47 27.32
N VAL A 64 27.77 25.38 26.06
CA VAL A 64 29.07 24.92 25.59
C VAL A 64 29.88 26.16 25.24
N LEU A 65 30.99 26.36 25.91
CA LEU A 65 31.85 27.51 25.77
C LEU A 65 33.16 27.09 25.05
N ASN A 66 33.73 28.01 24.33
CA ASN A 66 35.09 27.89 23.82
C ASN A 66 36.12 28.04 24.99
N SER A 67 37.41 27.77 24.72
CA SER A 67 38.48 27.95 25.68
C SER A 67 38.66 29.41 26.16
N ASP A 68 38.20 30.38 25.39
CA ASP A 68 38.18 31.79 25.73
C ASP A 68 36.97 32.25 26.53
N GLY A 69 36.06 31.31 26.86
CA GLY A 69 34.81 31.58 27.59
C GLY A 69 33.68 32.08 26.74
N SER A 70 33.84 32.29 25.44
CA SER A 70 32.77 32.68 24.52
C SER A 70 31.79 31.55 24.29
N LEU A 71 30.50 31.86 24.07
CA LEU A 71 29.46 30.87 23.80
C LEU A 71 29.67 30.20 22.44
N ARG A 72 29.90 28.92 22.44
CA ARG A 72 30.03 28.09 21.22
C ARG A 72 28.67 27.55 20.77
N SER A 73 27.89 26.97 21.70
CA SER A 73 26.57 26.43 21.44
C SER A 73 25.79 26.27 22.73
N VAL A 74 24.51 26.03 22.60
CA VAL A 74 23.62 25.67 23.69
C VAL A 74 23.14 24.24 23.48
N ARG A 75 23.26 23.40 24.48
CA ARG A 75 22.75 22.03 24.49
C ARG A 75 21.39 22.05 25.23
N PRO A 76 20.30 21.74 24.56
CA PRO A 76 19.00 21.71 25.19
C PRO A 76 18.90 20.58 26.23
N PRO A 77 17.95 20.64 27.15
CA PRO A 77 17.63 19.54 28.06
C PRO A 77 17.41 18.22 27.29
N THR A 78 17.83 17.12 27.88
CA THR A 78 17.49 15.80 27.33
C THR A 78 16.01 15.53 27.62
N PRO A 79 15.19 15.27 26.60
CA PRO A 79 13.77 15.01 26.81
C PRO A 79 13.52 13.82 27.73
N THR A 80 12.50 13.92 28.57
CA THR A 80 12.04 12.81 29.41
C THR A 80 11.54 11.63 28.57
N ALA A 81 11.31 10.47 29.18
CA ALA A 81 10.75 9.33 28.47
C ALA A 81 9.34 9.64 27.91
N GLU A 82 8.54 10.40 28.65
CA GLU A 82 7.20 10.82 28.25
C GLU A 82 7.24 11.79 27.06
N GLU A 83 8.09 12.82 27.14
CA GLU A 83 8.28 13.79 26.05
C GLU A 83 8.76 13.12 24.75
N ARG A 84 9.66 12.13 24.88
CA ARG A 84 10.11 11.35 23.70
C ARG A 84 8.97 10.52 23.13
N ALA A 85 8.17 9.86 23.96
CA ALA A 85 7.02 9.09 23.49
C ALA A 85 5.99 9.98 22.78
N GLU A 86 5.70 11.16 23.34
CA GLU A 86 4.81 12.13 22.69
C GLU A 86 5.39 12.65 21.39
N GLN A 87 6.69 12.93 21.33
CA GLN A 87 7.36 13.37 20.12
C GLN A 87 7.29 12.29 19.03
N GLU A 88 7.57 11.02 19.36
CA GLU A 88 7.44 9.90 18.44
C GLU A 88 6.02 9.76 17.90
N VAL A 89 4.99 9.92 18.73
CA VAL A 89 3.60 9.88 18.30
C VAL A 89 3.29 11.03 17.35
N ARG A 90 3.76 12.24 17.66
CA ARG A 90 3.59 13.42 16.77
C ARG A 90 4.29 13.22 15.43
N GLU A 91 5.53 12.75 15.44
CA GLU A 91 6.31 12.50 14.23
C GLU A 91 5.67 11.41 13.36
N ARG A 92 5.16 10.34 14.00
CA ARG A 92 4.44 9.27 13.30
C ARG A 92 3.20 9.81 12.59
N ARG A 93 2.35 10.57 13.30
CA ARG A 93 1.16 11.20 12.70
C ARG A 93 1.52 12.11 11.53
N GLN A 94 2.51 12.97 11.69
CA GLN A 94 2.97 13.85 10.61
C GLN A 94 3.52 13.06 9.40
N SER A 95 4.19 11.94 9.66
CA SER A 95 4.68 11.05 8.60
C SER A 95 3.51 10.39 7.86
N GLU A 96 2.52 9.88 8.59
CA GLU A 96 1.31 9.27 8.02
C GLU A 96 0.51 10.29 7.18
N GLU A 97 0.33 11.51 7.68
CA GLU A 97 -0.34 12.59 6.95
C GLU A 97 0.40 12.97 5.66
N ARG A 98 1.74 13.09 5.73
CA ARG A 98 2.56 13.37 4.54
C ARG A 98 2.48 12.24 3.52
N MET A 99 2.53 10.98 3.97
CA MET A 99 2.39 9.83 3.08
C MET A 99 1.00 9.76 2.44
N ALA A 100 -0.05 10.01 3.22
CA ALA A 100 -1.42 10.06 2.71
C ALA A 100 -1.61 11.17 1.66
N ALA A 101 -1.09 12.37 1.93
CA ALA A 101 -1.14 13.48 0.99
C ALA A 101 -0.36 13.19 -0.31
N ALA A 102 0.83 12.60 -0.19
CA ALA A 102 1.63 12.20 -1.34
C ALA A 102 0.93 11.13 -2.18
N GLU A 103 0.26 10.17 -1.55
CA GLU A 103 -0.51 9.13 -2.25
C GLU A 103 -1.71 9.71 -3.01
N VAL A 104 -2.44 10.65 -2.42
CA VAL A 104 -3.54 11.36 -3.09
C VAL A 104 -3.02 12.11 -4.32
N LEU A 105 -1.93 12.86 -4.17
CA LEU A 105 -1.30 13.58 -5.27
C LEU A 105 -0.84 12.63 -6.40
N ARG A 106 -0.19 11.52 -6.04
CA ARG A 106 0.26 10.50 -6.99
C ARG A 106 -0.91 9.91 -7.77
N ARG A 107 -1.99 9.58 -7.07
CA ARG A 107 -3.21 9.01 -7.66
C ARG A 107 -3.85 9.97 -8.66
N ASP A 108 -3.99 11.25 -8.31
CA ASP A 108 -4.56 12.26 -9.21
C ASP A 108 -3.73 12.43 -10.47
N ARG A 109 -2.41 12.49 -10.34
CA ARG A 109 -1.52 12.56 -11.50
C ARG A 109 -1.66 11.33 -12.40
N ASN A 110 -1.76 10.15 -11.81
CA ASN A 110 -1.95 8.91 -12.56
C ASN A 110 -3.31 8.86 -13.28
N LEU A 111 -4.38 9.35 -12.64
CA LEU A 111 -5.70 9.45 -13.27
C LEU A 111 -5.67 10.38 -14.47
N MET A 112 -5.09 11.59 -14.32
CA MET A 112 -4.94 12.55 -15.42
C MET A 112 -4.05 12.05 -16.55
N ALA A 113 -2.98 11.32 -16.25
CA ALA A 113 -2.11 10.71 -17.24
C ALA A 113 -2.78 9.57 -18.00
N ARG A 114 -3.65 8.80 -17.32
CA ARG A 114 -4.39 7.68 -17.91
C ARG A 114 -5.56 8.14 -18.77
N TYR A 115 -6.27 9.16 -18.32
CA TYR A 115 -7.50 9.64 -18.94
C TYR A 115 -7.36 11.12 -19.27
N ARG A 116 -7.12 11.40 -20.55
CA ARG A 116 -6.99 12.76 -21.07
C ARG A 116 -8.31 13.52 -21.06
N ASP A 117 -9.41 12.81 -21.26
CA ASP A 117 -10.76 13.33 -21.40
C ASP A 117 -11.82 12.29 -20.97
N GLU A 118 -13.06 12.73 -20.84
CA GLU A 118 -14.18 11.86 -20.47
C GLU A 118 -14.43 10.72 -21.46
N PRO A 119 -14.36 10.91 -22.80
CA PRO A 119 -14.49 9.81 -23.74
C PRO A 119 -13.44 8.71 -23.55
N ALA A 120 -12.18 9.05 -23.26
CA ALA A 120 -11.14 8.07 -22.98
C ALA A 120 -11.44 7.25 -21.72
N HIS A 121 -11.95 7.91 -20.67
CA HIS A 121 -12.38 7.25 -19.44
C HIS A 121 -13.58 6.31 -19.69
N GLN A 122 -14.61 6.77 -20.44
CA GLN A 122 -15.78 5.95 -20.77
C GLN A 122 -15.41 4.73 -21.63
N LYS A 123 -14.48 4.88 -22.57
CA LYS A 123 -13.96 3.75 -23.36
C LYS A 123 -13.29 2.70 -22.47
N ALA A 124 -12.48 3.14 -21.49
CA ALA A 124 -11.84 2.24 -20.53
C ALA A 124 -12.88 1.53 -19.64
N ARG A 125 -13.91 2.28 -19.17
CA ARG A 125 -15.04 1.71 -18.43
C ARG A 125 -15.74 0.62 -19.24
N ALA A 126 -16.10 0.90 -20.48
CA ALA A 126 -16.75 -0.07 -21.35
C ALA A 126 -15.91 -1.34 -21.51
N ALA A 127 -14.62 -1.20 -21.80
CA ALA A 127 -13.71 -2.34 -21.92
C ALA A 127 -13.60 -3.18 -20.62
N ALA A 128 -13.55 -2.52 -19.46
CA ALA A 128 -13.54 -3.22 -18.16
C ALA A 128 -14.84 -3.99 -17.90
N LEU A 129 -15.98 -3.42 -18.27
CA LEU A 129 -17.29 -4.06 -18.11
C LEU A 129 -17.53 -5.20 -19.10
N ASP A 130 -16.94 -5.12 -20.31
CA ASP A 130 -17.19 -6.13 -21.35
C ASP A 130 -16.70 -7.52 -20.94
N THR A 131 -15.57 -7.61 -20.23
CA THR A 131 -15.06 -8.88 -19.71
C THR A 131 -16.06 -9.52 -18.74
N VAL A 132 -16.61 -8.73 -17.80
CA VAL A 132 -17.58 -9.23 -16.82
C VAL A 132 -18.90 -9.61 -17.48
N LYS A 133 -19.37 -8.81 -18.45
CA LYS A 133 -20.59 -9.12 -19.22
C LYS A 133 -20.44 -10.42 -20.03
N LEU A 134 -19.24 -10.69 -20.57
CA LEU A 134 -18.96 -11.96 -21.23
C LEU A 134 -19.08 -13.13 -20.25
N ALA A 135 -18.50 -12.99 -19.05
CA ALA A 135 -18.59 -14.01 -18.01
C ALA A 135 -20.05 -14.25 -17.58
N ILE A 136 -20.84 -13.19 -17.42
CA ILE A 136 -22.29 -13.31 -17.09
C ILE A 136 -23.02 -14.10 -18.20
N ARG A 137 -22.83 -13.75 -19.45
CA ARG A 137 -23.45 -14.49 -20.57
C ARG A 137 -23.02 -15.98 -20.61
N ALA A 138 -21.77 -16.27 -20.29
CA ALA A 138 -21.29 -17.65 -20.19
C ALA A 138 -21.98 -18.40 -19.05
N SER A 139 -22.16 -17.74 -17.89
CA SER A 139 -22.89 -18.28 -16.74
C SER A 139 -24.35 -18.55 -17.05
N GLU A 140 -25.03 -17.63 -17.75
CA GLU A 140 -26.43 -17.80 -18.21
C GLU A 140 -26.55 -18.97 -19.19
N SER A 141 -25.61 -19.08 -20.13
CA SER A 141 -25.59 -20.20 -21.10
C SER A 141 -25.39 -21.54 -20.37
N ARG A 142 -24.50 -21.61 -19.37
CA ARG A 142 -24.29 -22.83 -18.59
C ARG A 142 -25.53 -23.19 -17.75
N LEU A 143 -26.20 -22.22 -17.14
CA LEU A 143 -27.46 -22.46 -16.42
C LEU A 143 -28.55 -23.02 -17.34
N LYS A 144 -28.68 -22.51 -18.58
CA LYS A 144 -29.59 -23.06 -19.59
C LYS A 144 -29.24 -24.49 -19.95
N ALA A 145 -27.95 -24.81 -20.12
CA ALA A 145 -27.49 -26.17 -20.40
C ALA A 145 -27.81 -27.12 -19.22
N LEU A 146 -27.54 -26.71 -17.97
CA LEU A 146 -27.87 -27.47 -16.78
C LEU A 146 -29.37 -27.75 -16.64
N ALA A 147 -30.19 -26.76 -16.99
CA ALA A 147 -31.66 -26.94 -17.02
C ALA A 147 -32.09 -27.95 -18.07
N ALA A 148 -31.47 -27.94 -19.25
CA ALA A 148 -31.70 -28.93 -20.30
C ALA A 148 -31.26 -30.34 -19.90
N GLU A 149 -30.06 -30.44 -19.25
CA GLU A 149 -29.55 -31.70 -18.69
C GLU A 149 -30.48 -32.29 -17.58
N ARG A 150 -31.09 -31.41 -16.78
CA ARG A 150 -32.00 -31.78 -15.70
C ARG A 150 -33.32 -32.38 -16.18
N LYS A 151 -33.86 -31.86 -17.30
CA LYS A 151 -35.19 -32.26 -17.78
C LYS A 151 -35.35 -33.76 -17.95
N PRO A 152 -34.51 -34.50 -18.71
CA PRO A 152 -34.65 -35.94 -18.86
C PRO A 152 -34.49 -36.70 -17.53
N LEU A 153 -33.64 -36.19 -16.58
CA LEU A 153 -33.53 -36.80 -15.25
C LEU A 153 -34.80 -36.66 -14.42
N GLN A 154 -35.50 -35.53 -14.57
CA GLN A 154 -36.80 -35.34 -13.94
C GLN A 154 -37.87 -36.19 -14.58
N ASP A 155 -37.93 -36.27 -15.91
CA ASP A 155 -38.83 -37.13 -16.64
C ASP A 155 -38.67 -38.59 -16.24
N GLU A 156 -37.42 -39.08 -16.07
CA GLU A 156 -37.10 -40.43 -15.56
C GLU A 156 -37.59 -40.59 -14.10
N ALA A 157 -37.37 -39.59 -13.24
CA ALA A 157 -37.79 -39.64 -11.84
C ALA A 157 -39.33 -39.75 -11.67
N GLU A 158 -40.12 -39.28 -12.63
CA GLU A 158 -41.58 -39.40 -12.65
C GLU A 158 -42.04 -40.86 -12.59
N PHE A 159 -41.32 -41.82 -13.22
CA PHE A 159 -41.62 -43.23 -13.19
C PHE A 159 -41.48 -43.86 -11.80
N TYR A 160 -40.75 -43.21 -10.90
CA TYR A 160 -40.50 -43.68 -9.53
C TYR A 160 -41.39 -42.98 -8.50
N LYS A 161 -42.45 -42.23 -8.91
CA LYS A 161 -43.39 -41.62 -7.95
C LYS A 161 -43.94 -42.66 -6.97
N GLY A 162 -43.76 -42.41 -5.69
CA GLY A 162 -44.13 -43.36 -4.61
C GLY A 162 -43.19 -44.51 -4.37
N LYS A 163 -42.04 -44.59 -5.06
CA LYS A 163 -40.98 -45.58 -4.88
C LYS A 163 -39.61 -44.88 -4.66
N PRO A 164 -38.65 -45.56 -4.00
CA PRO A 164 -37.32 -44.99 -3.87
C PRO A 164 -36.66 -44.81 -5.26
N LEU A 165 -36.03 -43.69 -5.49
CA LEU A 165 -35.25 -43.42 -6.71
C LEU A 165 -34.02 -44.35 -6.78
N PRO A 166 -33.67 -44.84 -7.98
CA PRO A 166 -32.40 -45.54 -8.19
C PRO A 166 -31.20 -44.69 -7.74
N ALA A 167 -30.22 -45.31 -7.10
CA ALA A 167 -29.05 -44.58 -6.58
C ALA A 167 -28.33 -43.72 -7.65
N LYS A 168 -28.22 -44.28 -8.87
CA LYS A 168 -27.62 -43.55 -10.00
C LYS A 168 -28.37 -42.27 -10.35
N LEU A 169 -29.70 -42.38 -10.49
CA LEU A 169 -30.55 -41.22 -10.83
C LEU A 169 -30.50 -40.14 -9.74
N ARG A 170 -30.53 -40.54 -8.46
CA ARG A 170 -30.38 -39.62 -7.33
C ARG A 170 -29.05 -38.88 -7.42
N THR A 171 -27.93 -39.59 -7.60
CA THR A 171 -26.60 -38.98 -7.72
C THR A 171 -26.53 -38.00 -8.89
N GLN A 172 -27.18 -38.29 -10.02
CA GLN A 172 -27.20 -37.41 -11.17
C GLN A 172 -28.02 -36.14 -10.90
N LEU A 173 -29.16 -36.24 -10.25
CA LEU A 173 -29.97 -35.07 -9.84
C LEU A 173 -29.21 -34.22 -8.82
N ASP A 174 -28.64 -34.82 -7.78
CA ASP A 174 -27.86 -34.13 -6.76
C ASP A 174 -26.64 -33.39 -7.38
N ALA A 175 -25.95 -34.04 -8.33
CA ALA A 175 -24.82 -33.42 -9.04
C ALA A 175 -25.26 -32.24 -9.92
N ASN A 176 -26.43 -32.34 -10.60
CA ASN A 176 -26.96 -31.25 -11.37
C ASN A 176 -27.38 -30.08 -10.46
N ASP A 177 -28.02 -30.34 -9.32
CA ASP A 177 -28.39 -29.32 -8.34
C ASP A 177 -27.16 -28.59 -7.79
N ALA A 178 -26.14 -29.32 -7.39
CA ALA A 178 -24.86 -28.73 -6.93
C ALA A 178 -24.20 -27.86 -8.02
N ALA A 179 -24.24 -28.33 -9.29
CA ALA A 179 -23.71 -27.54 -10.41
C ALA A 179 -24.52 -26.26 -10.67
N VAL A 180 -25.85 -26.32 -10.56
CA VAL A 180 -26.73 -25.14 -10.69
C VAL A 180 -26.44 -24.13 -9.58
N ASP A 181 -26.32 -24.58 -8.34
CA ASP A 181 -26.05 -23.69 -7.19
C ASP A 181 -24.66 -23.04 -7.29
N ALA A 182 -23.66 -23.80 -7.67
CA ALA A 182 -22.32 -23.25 -7.94
C ALA A 182 -22.35 -22.18 -9.06
N GLN A 183 -23.08 -22.46 -10.14
CA GLN A 183 -23.19 -21.53 -11.27
C GLN A 183 -23.99 -20.28 -10.94
N ARG A 184 -25.06 -20.39 -10.13
CA ARG A 184 -25.81 -19.23 -9.60
C ARG A 184 -24.95 -18.35 -8.71
N SER A 185 -24.18 -18.97 -7.81
CA SER A 185 -23.24 -18.24 -6.96
C SER A 185 -22.19 -17.50 -7.77
N SER A 186 -21.65 -18.13 -8.82
CA SER A 186 -20.72 -17.49 -9.75
C SER A 186 -21.35 -16.30 -10.48
N ALA A 187 -22.58 -16.45 -10.99
CA ALA A 187 -23.32 -15.36 -11.66
C ALA A 187 -23.56 -14.18 -10.71
N ALA A 188 -24.00 -14.43 -9.48
CA ALA A 188 -24.19 -13.39 -8.47
C ALA A 188 -22.90 -12.62 -8.15
N ASN A 189 -21.75 -13.32 -8.06
CA ASN A 189 -20.45 -12.69 -7.86
C ASN A 189 -20.05 -11.80 -9.05
N GLN A 190 -20.34 -12.23 -10.27
CA GLN A 190 -20.08 -11.46 -11.49
C GLN A 190 -20.96 -10.19 -11.57
N GLU A 191 -22.24 -10.29 -11.19
CA GLU A 191 -23.12 -9.13 -11.10
C GLU A 191 -22.66 -8.13 -10.04
N ALA A 192 -22.25 -8.62 -8.86
CA ALA A 192 -21.66 -7.79 -7.82
C ALA A 192 -20.39 -7.08 -8.29
N GLU A 193 -19.55 -7.77 -9.05
CA GLU A 193 -18.32 -7.20 -9.64
C GLU A 193 -18.66 -6.12 -10.70
N LEU A 194 -19.69 -6.33 -11.52
CA LEU A 194 -20.17 -5.32 -12.46
C LEU A 194 -20.59 -4.03 -11.75
N VAL A 195 -21.35 -4.16 -10.66
CA VAL A 195 -21.75 -3.03 -9.81
C VAL A 195 -20.53 -2.34 -9.20
N ARG A 196 -19.55 -3.11 -8.71
CA ARG A 196 -18.33 -2.60 -8.10
C ARG A 196 -17.49 -1.80 -9.11
N ILE A 197 -17.31 -2.33 -10.32
CA ILE A 197 -16.58 -1.64 -11.40
C ILE A 197 -17.29 -0.33 -11.77
N ASN A 198 -18.60 -0.36 -11.98
CA ASN A 198 -19.36 0.84 -12.29
C ASN A 198 -19.15 1.94 -11.24
N ARG A 199 -19.31 1.60 -9.97
CA ARG A 199 -19.12 2.54 -8.84
C ARG A 199 -17.69 3.10 -8.80
N LEU A 200 -16.68 2.27 -9.05
CA LEU A 200 -15.29 2.73 -9.09
C LEU A 200 -15.10 3.78 -10.19
N TYR A 201 -15.57 3.50 -11.40
CA TYR A 201 -15.46 4.42 -12.52
C TYR A 201 -16.28 5.69 -12.31
N ASP A 202 -17.46 5.63 -11.66
CA ASP A 202 -18.24 6.82 -11.32
C ASP A 202 -17.47 7.74 -10.37
N VAL A 203 -16.87 7.19 -9.30
CA VAL A 203 -16.04 7.95 -8.34
C VAL A 203 -14.81 8.54 -9.01
N GLU A 204 -14.16 7.79 -9.91
CA GLU A 204 -13.02 8.29 -10.67
C GLU A 204 -13.42 9.42 -11.63
N LEU A 205 -14.55 9.29 -12.31
CA LEU A 205 -15.06 10.31 -13.23
C LEU A 205 -15.38 11.62 -12.54
N ASP A 206 -16.07 11.56 -11.40
CA ASP A 206 -16.38 12.75 -10.61
C ASP A 206 -15.12 13.50 -10.17
N ARG A 207 -14.08 12.75 -9.82
CA ARG A 207 -12.78 13.33 -9.48
C ARG A 207 -12.08 13.93 -10.68
N LEU A 208 -12.05 13.19 -11.80
CA LEU A 208 -11.46 13.64 -13.06
C LEU A 208 -12.10 14.92 -13.58
N ARG A 209 -13.43 15.04 -13.53
CA ARG A 209 -14.14 16.25 -13.92
C ARG A 209 -13.67 17.49 -13.14
N LYS A 210 -13.42 17.35 -11.85
CA LYS A 210 -12.87 18.43 -11.01
C LYS A 210 -11.43 18.77 -11.40
N LEU A 211 -10.61 17.75 -11.67
CA LEU A 211 -9.22 17.92 -12.09
C LEU A 211 -9.12 18.59 -13.47
N TRP A 212 -9.95 18.18 -14.45
CA TRP A 212 -10.03 18.79 -15.77
C TRP A 212 -10.57 20.23 -15.71
N ALA A 213 -11.43 20.53 -14.73
CA ALA A 213 -11.89 21.89 -14.46
C ALA A 213 -10.84 22.78 -13.76
N GLY A 214 -9.61 22.27 -13.52
CA GLY A 214 -8.49 23.05 -12.97
C GLY A 214 -8.23 22.85 -11.48
N ALA A 215 -8.87 21.89 -10.79
CA ALA A 215 -8.50 21.56 -9.42
C ALA A 215 -7.07 21.02 -9.36
N ARG A 216 -6.30 21.48 -8.36
CA ARG A 216 -4.90 21.04 -8.21
C ARG A 216 -4.87 19.57 -7.79
N PRO A 217 -4.03 18.71 -8.44
CA PRO A 217 -3.82 17.35 -7.98
C PRO A 217 -3.41 17.31 -6.49
N GLY A 218 -4.02 16.45 -5.73
CA GLY A 218 -3.80 16.35 -4.29
C GLY A 218 -4.73 17.21 -3.41
N SER A 219 -5.42 18.22 -3.97
CA SER A 219 -6.28 19.11 -3.18
C SER A 219 -7.66 18.55 -2.83
N LEU A 220 -8.09 17.50 -3.51
CA LEU A 220 -9.43 16.94 -3.36
C LEU A 220 -9.57 15.90 -2.23
N GLY A 221 -8.53 15.72 -1.44
CA GLY A 221 -8.51 14.71 -0.38
C GLY A 221 -8.52 13.25 -0.89
N PRO A 222 -8.60 12.27 0.01
CA PRO A 222 -8.67 10.85 -0.37
C PRO A 222 -9.95 10.53 -1.13
N LEU A 223 -9.90 9.53 -2.02
CA LEU A 223 -11.10 9.00 -2.65
C LEU A 223 -11.96 8.27 -1.60
N PRO A 224 -13.31 8.36 -1.70
CA PRO A 224 -14.18 7.52 -0.90
C PRO A 224 -13.81 6.05 -1.13
N SER A 225 -13.52 5.30 -0.06
CA SER A 225 -13.25 3.87 -0.20
C SER A 225 -14.52 3.17 -0.69
N ALA A 226 -14.40 2.26 -1.64
CA ALA A 226 -15.53 1.47 -2.15
C ALA A 226 -16.24 0.66 -1.05
N GLN A 227 -15.61 0.55 0.13
CA GLN A 227 -16.13 -0.19 1.30
C GLN A 227 -16.92 0.66 2.31
N SER A 228 -16.91 1.99 2.19
CA SER A 228 -17.64 2.84 3.17
C SER A 228 -19.17 2.85 3.01
N GLY A 229 -19.71 2.09 2.05
CA GLY A 229 -21.15 1.95 1.86
C GLY A 229 -21.82 0.79 2.60
N SER A 230 -21.08 -0.12 3.26
CA SER A 230 -21.65 -1.30 3.90
C SER A 230 -21.61 -1.31 5.44
N ARG A 231 -21.14 -0.24 6.07
CA ARG A 231 -21.33 -0.05 7.51
C ARG A 231 -22.64 0.72 7.77
N GLY A 232 -23.76 0.17 7.28
CA GLY A 232 -25.07 0.45 7.83
C GLY A 232 -25.08 -0.05 9.28
N ALA A 233 -25.39 0.86 10.20
CA ALA A 233 -25.49 0.63 11.61
C ALA A 233 -26.29 -0.65 11.90
N VAL A 234 -25.65 -1.65 12.51
CA VAL A 234 -26.34 -2.69 13.25
C VAL A 234 -26.74 -2.03 14.59
N PRO A 235 -28.01 -1.84 14.90
CA PRO A 235 -28.41 -1.37 16.22
C PRO A 235 -28.07 -2.49 17.20
N VAL A 236 -27.12 -2.21 18.09
CA VAL A 236 -26.90 -3.05 19.28
C VAL A 236 -28.13 -2.86 20.17
N THR A 237 -29.09 -3.79 20.08
CA THR A 237 -30.14 -3.93 21.07
C THR A 237 -29.46 -4.45 22.34
N ALA A 238 -29.25 -3.55 23.30
CA ALA A 238 -28.92 -3.91 24.66
C ALA A 238 -30.09 -4.76 25.21
N SER A 239 -29.86 -6.07 25.37
CA SER A 239 -30.74 -6.94 26.15
C SER A 239 -30.34 -6.80 27.60
N SER A 240 -31.17 -6.08 28.34
CA SER A 240 -31.19 -6.10 29.78
C SER A 240 -31.80 -7.42 30.27
N ARG A 241 -31.04 -8.24 30.98
CA ARG A 241 -31.48 -9.09 32.09
C ARG A 241 -30.30 -9.40 32.99
#